data_9ca722452f6278403c58004f9fe7a19e
#
_entry.id   9ca722452f6278403c58004f9fe7a19e
#
_cell.length_a   1.000
_cell.length_b   1.000
_cell.length_c   1.000
_cell.angle_alpha   90.00
_cell.angle_beta   90.00
_cell.angle_gamma   90.00
#
_symmetry.space_group_name_H-M   'P 1'
#
loop_
_entity.id
_entity.type
_entity.pdbx_description
1 polymer ?
#
loop_
_entity_poly.entity_id
_entity_poly.type
_entity_poly.pdbx_seq_one_letter_code
_entity_poly.pdbx_strand_id
1 'polypeptide(L)'
;AVCGAIWYGSTRRRYRELERMSRDIDRILHGQEQQVLPQQEEGELAILRSEIGKMTVRLRENAQRQQEERVRLADAMADISHQLRTPLTAMRLTLSLLEQEELTPQRRLALMRELKKLTGRMEWLVEALLKMAQLDAGTVVFHPQDTTAAELVRRAAEPLEVPMEVRSIRFTAQAGEERLTCDVPWSTEALGNILKNCMEHAASWVQVTARETAIFTEITVQDDGPGFDPEELPRLFQRFYRGKNAGENNFGIGLSLSRQVLAQQN
;
A
#
# COMPACT_ATOMS: atom_id res chain seq x y z
N ALA A 1 -30.77 65.43 -8.86
CA ALA A 1 -31.12 64.34 -9.84
C ALA A 1 -29.90 63.56 -10.37
N VAL A 2 -28.76 64.20 -10.67
CA VAL A 2 -27.58 63.60 -11.29
C VAL A 2 -26.91 62.52 -10.33
N CYS A 3 -26.75 62.87 -9.05
CA CYS A 3 -26.12 61.93 -8.07
C CYS A 3 -26.94 60.65 -7.85
N GLY A 4 -28.28 60.74 -7.89
CA GLY A 4 -29.14 59.56 -7.76
C GLY A 4 -29.06 58.62 -8.96
N ALA A 5 -28.90 59.18 -10.19
CA ALA A 5 -28.75 58.41 -11.40
C ALA A 5 -27.39 57.63 -11.43
N ILE A 6 -26.33 58.32 -11.00
CA ILE A 6 -24.99 57.73 -10.91
C ILE A 6 -24.97 56.60 -9.83
N TRP A 7 -25.56 56.87 -8.66
CA TRP A 7 -25.66 55.87 -7.58
C TRP A 7 -26.50 54.66 -8.01
N TYR A 8 -27.64 54.87 -8.66
CA TYR A 8 -28.49 53.81 -9.18
C TYR A 8 -27.79 53.00 -10.27
N GLY A 9 -27.06 53.66 -11.17
CA GLY A 9 -26.29 53.01 -12.22
C GLY A 9 -25.17 52.11 -11.67
N SER A 10 -24.41 52.60 -10.67
CA SER A 10 -23.34 51.86 -10.03
C SER A 10 -23.86 50.64 -9.23
N THR A 11 -24.98 50.82 -8.52
CA THR A 11 -25.63 49.75 -7.76
C THR A 11 -26.15 48.64 -8.69
N ARG A 12 -26.80 49.03 -9.80
CA ARG A 12 -27.31 48.09 -10.80
C ARG A 12 -26.20 47.34 -11.52
N ARG A 13 -25.03 47.94 -11.72
CA ARG A 13 -23.85 47.32 -12.29
C ARG A 13 -23.30 46.24 -11.33
N ARG A 14 -23.18 46.55 -10.03
CA ARG A 14 -22.73 45.62 -8.98
C ARG A 14 -23.65 44.38 -8.86
N TYR A 15 -24.97 44.59 -8.90
CA TYR A 15 -25.93 43.49 -8.86
C TYR A 15 -25.80 42.55 -10.07
N ARG A 16 -25.60 43.08 -11.27
CA ARG A 16 -25.39 42.26 -12.47
C ARG A 16 -24.09 41.49 -12.41
N GLU A 17 -23.05 42.03 -11.82
CA GLU A 17 -21.76 41.35 -11.61
C GLU A 17 -21.90 40.19 -10.62
N LEU A 18 -22.62 40.40 -9.53
CA LEU A 18 -22.93 39.34 -8.56
C LEU A 18 -23.77 38.19 -9.18
N GLU A 19 -24.76 38.52 -10.01
CA GLU A 19 -25.54 37.51 -10.73
C GLU A 19 -24.70 36.72 -11.75
N ARG A 20 -23.73 37.38 -12.41
CA ARG A 20 -22.79 36.68 -13.29
C ARG A 20 -21.89 35.75 -12.50
N MET A 21 -21.32 36.24 -11.40
CA MET A 21 -20.50 35.39 -10.51
C MET A 21 -21.27 34.18 -9.99
N SER A 22 -22.51 34.36 -9.55
CA SER A 22 -23.35 33.24 -9.08
C SER A 22 -23.59 32.20 -10.18
N ARG A 23 -23.86 32.65 -11.41
CA ARG A 23 -24.03 31.73 -12.55
C ARG A 23 -22.74 31.03 -12.96
N ASP A 24 -21.59 31.71 -12.90
CA ASP A 24 -20.30 31.12 -13.21
C ASP A 24 -19.90 30.08 -12.16
N ILE A 25 -20.17 30.37 -10.88
CA ILE A 25 -19.98 29.39 -9.80
C ILE A 25 -20.86 28.14 -10.03
N ASP A 26 -22.12 28.33 -10.39
CA ASP A 26 -23.05 27.23 -10.62
C ASP A 26 -22.61 26.35 -11.81
N ARG A 27 -22.15 26.96 -12.91
CA ARG A 27 -21.57 26.26 -14.07
C ARG A 27 -20.30 25.48 -13.71
N ILE A 28 -19.44 26.07 -12.87
CA ILE A 28 -18.21 25.45 -12.39
C ILE A 28 -18.54 24.24 -11.50
N LEU A 29 -19.52 24.35 -10.60
CA LEU A 29 -19.95 23.25 -9.73
C LEU A 29 -20.56 22.08 -10.51
N HIS A 30 -21.25 22.37 -11.63
CA HIS A 30 -21.84 21.36 -12.51
C HIS A 30 -20.89 20.84 -13.60
N GLY A 31 -19.60 21.20 -13.56
CA GLY A 31 -18.58 20.62 -14.45
C GLY A 31 -18.58 21.14 -15.88
N GLN A 32 -19.30 22.21 -16.19
CA GLN A 32 -19.53 22.68 -17.56
C GLN A 32 -18.45 23.62 -18.13
N GLU A 33 -17.54 24.17 -17.31
CA GLU A 33 -16.46 25.07 -17.78
C GLU A 33 -15.16 24.89 -17.01
N GLN A 34 -14.05 24.80 -17.76
CA GLN A 34 -12.67 24.75 -17.25
C GLN A 34 -12.02 26.15 -17.12
N GLN A 35 -12.76 27.24 -17.39
CA GLN A 35 -12.15 28.54 -17.51
C GLN A 35 -11.99 29.27 -16.17
N VAL A 36 -10.74 29.71 -15.95
CA VAL A 36 -10.35 30.65 -14.93
C VAL A 36 -11.10 31.97 -15.18
N LEU A 37 -11.78 32.47 -14.17
CA LEU A 37 -12.49 33.77 -14.21
C LEU A 37 -11.55 34.88 -14.69
N PRO A 38 -11.97 35.74 -15.65
CA PRO A 38 -11.10 36.77 -16.21
C PRO A 38 -10.65 37.78 -15.14
N GLN A 39 -9.38 38.14 -15.21
CA GLN A 39 -8.60 38.82 -14.15
C GLN A 39 -8.57 40.37 -14.27
N GLN A 40 -9.50 41.01 -14.98
CA GLN A 40 -9.35 42.40 -15.43
C GLN A 40 -10.13 43.46 -14.67
N GLU A 41 -10.52 43.23 -13.41
CA GLU A 41 -11.20 44.26 -12.62
C GLU A 41 -10.48 44.57 -11.31
N GLU A 42 -10.24 45.83 -11.00
CA GLU A 42 -9.68 46.31 -9.73
C GLU A 42 -10.82 46.60 -8.72
N GLY A 43 -10.65 46.12 -7.45
CA GLY A 43 -11.58 46.40 -6.37
C GLY A 43 -11.94 45.21 -5.51
N GLU A 44 -12.78 45.42 -4.50
CA GLU A 44 -13.20 44.41 -3.52
C GLU A 44 -13.87 43.18 -4.16
N LEU A 45 -14.60 43.34 -5.26
CA LEU A 45 -15.23 42.27 -6.01
C LEU A 45 -14.21 41.36 -6.73
N ALA A 46 -13.06 41.91 -7.16
CA ALA A 46 -11.99 41.14 -7.76
C ALA A 46 -11.32 40.21 -6.74
N ILE A 47 -11.15 40.70 -5.50
CA ILE A 47 -10.62 39.91 -4.39
C ILE A 47 -11.57 38.73 -4.06
N LEU A 48 -12.87 39.04 -3.92
CA LEU A 48 -13.88 38.00 -3.65
C LEU A 48 -13.93 36.95 -4.76
N ARG A 49 -13.86 37.37 -6.02
CA ARG A 49 -13.81 36.48 -7.19
C ARG A 49 -12.58 35.58 -7.16
N SER A 50 -11.41 36.11 -6.81
CA SER A 50 -10.17 35.37 -6.66
C SER A 50 -10.26 34.31 -5.56
N GLU A 51 -10.82 34.68 -4.39
CA GLU A 51 -10.98 33.73 -3.27
C GLU A 51 -11.99 32.63 -3.59
N ILE A 52 -13.11 32.94 -4.22
CA ILE A 52 -14.08 31.95 -4.70
C ILE A 52 -13.43 31.01 -5.73
N GLY A 53 -12.64 31.57 -6.67
CA GLY A 53 -11.89 30.77 -7.64
C GLY A 53 -10.94 29.77 -6.97
N LYS A 54 -10.16 30.23 -5.99
CA LYS A 54 -9.28 29.35 -5.19
C LYS A 54 -10.05 28.28 -4.43
N MET A 55 -11.17 28.63 -3.81
CA MET A 55 -12.03 27.67 -3.11
C MET A 55 -12.58 26.60 -4.06
N THR A 56 -13.03 27.03 -5.24
CA THR A 56 -13.59 26.10 -6.24
C THR A 56 -12.54 25.10 -6.75
N VAL A 57 -11.31 25.59 -7.00
CA VAL A 57 -10.18 24.71 -7.37
C VAL A 57 -9.90 23.69 -6.26
N ARG A 58 -9.80 24.15 -5.02
CA ARG A 58 -9.58 23.26 -3.86
C ARG A 58 -10.70 22.23 -3.67
N LEU A 59 -11.96 22.65 -3.85
CA LEU A 59 -13.11 21.73 -3.77
C LEU A 59 -13.06 20.64 -4.85
N ARG A 60 -12.69 21.03 -6.08
CA ARG A 60 -12.50 20.06 -7.18
C ARG A 60 -11.37 19.08 -6.90
N GLU A 61 -10.21 19.58 -6.49
CA GLU A 61 -9.09 18.73 -6.11
C GLU A 61 -9.46 17.76 -4.99
N ASN A 62 -10.19 18.22 -3.98
CA ASN A 62 -10.67 17.37 -2.91
C ASN A 62 -11.69 16.34 -3.40
N ALA A 63 -12.64 16.73 -4.24
CA ALA A 63 -13.63 15.82 -4.80
C ALA A 63 -12.96 14.76 -5.70
N GLN A 64 -11.98 15.15 -6.49
CA GLN A 64 -11.21 14.22 -7.31
C GLN A 64 -10.41 13.25 -6.45
N ARG A 65 -9.69 13.73 -5.43
CA ARG A 65 -8.98 12.86 -4.48
C ARG A 65 -9.90 11.86 -3.79
N GLN A 66 -11.06 12.32 -3.32
CA GLN A 66 -12.06 11.43 -2.71
C GLN A 66 -12.57 10.37 -3.70
N GLN A 67 -12.76 10.73 -4.97
CA GLN A 67 -13.18 9.78 -5.99
C GLN A 67 -12.08 8.75 -6.26
N GLU A 68 -10.83 9.19 -6.38
CA GLU A 68 -9.68 8.30 -6.56
C GLU A 68 -9.51 7.35 -5.36
N GLU A 69 -9.70 7.85 -4.13
CA GLU A 69 -9.67 7.03 -2.91
C GLU A 69 -10.79 5.98 -2.90
N ARG A 70 -12.02 6.37 -3.32
CA ARG A 70 -13.13 5.42 -3.43
C ARG A 70 -12.86 4.32 -4.45
N VAL A 71 -12.31 4.67 -5.61
CA VAL A 71 -11.94 3.68 -6.64
C VAL A 71 -10.87 2.74 -6.10
N ARG A 72 -9.80 3.28 -5.49
CA ARG A 72 -8.74 2.47 -4.88
C ARG A 72 -9.27 1.52 -3.80
N LEU A 73 -10.22 1.99 -2.98
CA LEU A 73 -10.85 1.15 -1.95
C LEU A 73 -11.69 0.03 -2.58
N ALA A 74 -12.46 0.34 -3.62
CA ALA A 74 -13.26 -0.65 -4.34
C ALA A 74 -12.37 -1.73 -4.99
N ASP A 75 -11.28 -1.33 -5.64
CA ASP A 75 -10.30 -2.24 -6.24
C ASP A 75 -9.65 -3.13 -5.17
N ALA A 76 -9.22 -2.54 -4.04
CA ALA A 76 -8.66 -3.31 -2.93
C ALA A 76 -9.66 -4.33 -2.36
N MET A 77 -10.95 -3.96 -2.22
CA MET A 77 -11.99 -4.88 -1.77
C MET A 77 -12.25 -6.02 -2.76
N ALA A 78 -12.18 -5.74 -4.07
CA ALA A 78 -12.30 -6.76 -5.11
C ALA A 78 -11.11 -7.74 -5.03
N ASP A 79 -9.90 -7.23 -4.90
CA ASP A 79 -8.69 -8.04 -4.77
C ASP A 79 -8.72 -8.91 -3.52
N ILE A 80 -9.07 -8.35 -2.35
CA ILE A 80 -9.25 -9.10 -1.11
C ILE A 80 -10.25 -10.24 -1.30
N SER A 81 -11.39 -9.94 -1.92
CA SER A 81 -12.45 -10.93 -2.16
C SER A 81 -11.96 -12.09 -3.04
N HIS A 82 -11.17 -11.78 -4.05
CA HIS A 82 -10.54 -12.79 -4.91
C HIS A 82 -9.52 -13.63 -4.15
N GLN A 83 -8.65 -13.01 -3.35
CA GLN A 83 -7.61 -13.69 -2.59
C GLN A 83 -8.19 -14.58 -1.46
N LEU A 84 -9.34 -14.24 -0.90
CA LEU A 84 -10.06 -15.05 0.07
C LEU A 84 -10.83 -16.21 -0.58
N ARG A 85 -11.44 -15.99 -1.74
CA ARG A 85 -12.28 -16.99 -2.43
C ARG A 85 -11.48 -18.23 -2.83
N THR A 86 -10.27 -18.05 -3.34
CA THR A 86 -9.43 -19.15 -3.83
C THR A 86 -9.12 -20.20 -2.74
N PRO A 87 -8.52 -19.82 -1.59
CA PRO A 87 -8.24 -20.78 -0.53
C PRO A 87 -9.51 -21.36 0.10
N LEU A 88 -10.60 -20.57 0.24
CA LEU A 88 -11.88 -21.08 0.73
C LEU A 88 -12.48 -22.14 -0.18
N THR A 89 -12.39 -21.93 -1.50
CA THR A 89 -12.85 -22.94 -2.47
C THR A 89 -12.00 -24.21 -2.38
N ALA A 90 -10.69 -24.08 -2.26
CA ALA A 90 -9.79 -25.21 -2.09
C ALA A 90 -10.07 -25.97 -0.77
N MET A 91 -10.31 -25.25 0.34
CA MET A 91 -10.70 -25.87 1.62
C MET A 91 -12.02 -26.66 1.49
N ARG A 92 -13.03 -26.07 0.87
CA ARG A 92 -14.32 -26.77 0.65
C ARG A 92 -14.15 -28.05 -0.17
N LEU A 93 -13.36 -27.98 -1.25
CA LEU A 93 -13.06 -29.15 -2.07
C LEU A 93 -12.31 -30.23 -1.26
N THR A 94 -11.29 -29.83 -0.48
CA THR A 94 -10.53 -30.74 0.37
C THR A 94 -11.42 -31.39 1.42
N LEU A 95 -12.35 -30.65 2.02
CA LEU A 95 -13.34 -31.19 2.95
C LEU A 95 -14.27 -32.20 2.28
N SER A 96 -14.84 -31.86 1.10
CA SER A 96 -15.69 -32.81 0.35
C SER A 96 -14.95 -34.11 -0.03
N LEU A 97 -13.64 -34.01 -0.31
CA LEU A 97 -12.82 -35.19 -0.54
C LEU A 97 -12.60 -36.01 0.74
N LEU A 98 -12.48 -35.36 1.91
CA LEU A 98 -12.34 -36.03 3.19
C LEU A 98 -13.60 -36.76 3.66
N GLU A 99 -14.77 -36.37 3.18
CA GLU A 99 -16.08 -36.99 3.46
C GLU A 99 -16.31 -38.29 2.68
N GLN A 100 -15.47 -38.61 1.70
CA GLN A 100 -15.59 -39.85 0.95
C GLN A 100 -15.29 -41.10 1.84
N GLU A 101 -16.11 -42.11 1.77
CA GLU A 101 -16.03 -43.31 2.66
C GLU A 101 -14.79 -44.18 2.35
N GLU A 102 -14.34 -44.23 1.10
CA GLU A 102 -13.25 -45.13 0.65
C GLU A 102 -11.87 -44.47 0.57
N LEU A 103 -11.52 -43.58 1.54
CA LEU A 103 -10.19 -42.98 1.57
C LEU A 103 -9.15 -43.86 2.25
N THR A 104 -8.02 -44.09 1.57
CA THR A 104 -6.86 -44.70 2.21
C THR A 104 -6.32 -43.82 3.34
N PRO A 105 -5.73 -44.40 4.42
CA PRO A 105 -5.16 -43.61 5.52
C PRO A 105 -4.12 -42.60 5.06
N GLN A 106 -3.30 -42.96 4.06
CA GLN A 106 -2.29 -42.04 3.48
C GLN A 106 -2.94 -40.85 2.77
N ARG A 107 -4.01 -41.10 2.00
CA ARG A 107 -4.73 -40.03 1.29
C ARG A 107 -5.43 -39.11 2.26
N ARG A 108 -6.07 -39.66 3.29
CA ARG A 108 -6.68 -38.85 4.38
C ARG A 108 -5.66 -37.97 5.06
N LEU A 109 -4.48 -38.49 5.42
CA LEU A 109 -3.42 -37.70 6.03
C LEU A 109 -2.91 -36.58 5.10
N ALA A 110 -2.77 -36.84 3.81
CA ALA A 110 -2.36 -35.82 2.84
C ALA A 110 -3.37 -34.70 2.73
N LEU A 111 -4.69 -35.00 2.66
CA LEU A 111 -5.76 -34.00 2.62
C LEU A 111 -5.82 -33.17 3.91
N MET A 112 -5.63 -33.78 5.07
CA MET A 112 -5.56 -33.07 6.35
C MET A 112 -4.37 -32.11 6.42
N ARG A 113 -3.20 -32.52 5.90
CA ARG A 113 -2.03 -31.63 5.80
C ARG A 113 -2.29 -30.44 4.87
N GLU A 114 -2.96 -30.69 3.73
CA GLU A 114 -3.33 -29.62 2.80
C GLU A 114 -4.32 -28.66 3.42
N LEU A 115 -5.34 -29.17 4.14
CA LEU A 115 -6.30 -28.32 4.86
C LEU A 115 -5.60 -27.45 5.91
N LYS A 116 -4.68 -28.02 6.70
CA LYS A 116 -3.89 -27.27 7.67
C LYS A 116 -3.06 -26.17 7.01
N LYS A 117 -2.44 -26.46 5.86
CA LYS A 117 -1.67 -25.46 5.08
C LYS A 117 -2.57 -24.33 4.59
N LEU A 118 -3.76 -24.66 4.06
CA LEU A 118 -4.72 -23.65 3.58
C LEU A 118 -5.23 -22.77 4.72
N THR A 119 -5.51 -23.35 5.91
CA THR A 119 -5.91 -22.60 7.09
C THR A 119 -4.82 -21.62 7.53
N GLY A 120 -3.57 -22.07 7.67
CA GLY A 120 -2.46 -21.18 8.03
C GLY A 120 -2.22 -20.05 7.01
N ARG A 121 -2.46 -20.32 5.73
CA ARG A 121 -2.42 -19.26 4.69
C ARG A 121 -3.53 -18.22 4.88
N MET A 122 -4.74 -18.65 5.26
CA MET A 122 -5.85 -17.74 5.53
C MET A 122 -5.59 -16.88 6.77
N GLU A 123 -5.08 -17.48 7.85
CA GLU A 123 -4.70 -16.76 9.06
C GLU A 123 -3.67 -15.67 8.73
N TRP A 124 -2.59 -16.02 8.03
CA TRP A 124 -1.57 -15.06 7.61
C TRP A 124 -2.16 -13.94 6.75
N LEU A 125 -3.06 -14.27 5.79
CA LEU A 125 -3.69 -13.26 4.92
C LEU A 125 -4.53 -12.26 5.73
N VAL A 126 -5.33 -12.76 6.67
CA VAL A 126 -6.16 -11.92 7.53
C VAL A 126 -5.29 -10.99 8.39
N GLU A 127 -4.23 -11.52 9.01
CA GLU A 127 -3.28 -10.73 9.80
C GLU A 127 -2.60 -9.64 8.97
N ALA A 128 -2.12 -10.00 7.77
CA ALA A 128 -1.47 -9.04 6.86
C ALA A 128 -2.45 -7.93 6.44
N LEU A 129 -3.71 -8.27 6.16
CA LEU A 129 -4.75 -7.29 5.82
C LEU A 129 -5.07 -6.36 7.00
N LEU A 130 -5.16 -6.89 8.22
CA LEU A 130 -5.38 -6.09 9.43
C LEU A 130 -4.23 -5.12 9.67
N LYS A 131 -2.98 -5.59 9.55
CA LYS A 131 -1.78 -4.73 9.67
C LYS A 131 -1.76 -3.62 8.62
N MET A 132 -2.09 -3.96 7.36
CA MET A 132 -2.19 -2.95 6.30
C MET A 132 -3.27 -1.92 6.60
N ALA A 133 -4.45 -2.34 7.06
CA ALA A 133 -5.54 -1.43 7.41
C ALA A 133 -5.16 -0.49 8.56
N GLN A 134 -4.44 -0.98 9.58
CA GLN A 134 -3.93 -0.16 10.68
C GLN A 134 -2.90 0.87 10.22
N LEU A 135 -1.96 0.47 9.34
CA LEU A 135 -0.98 1.37 8.74
C LEU A 135 -1.66 2.43 7.87
N ASP A 136 -2.65 2.07 7.06
CA ASP A 136 -3.42 3.01 6.23
C ASP A 136 -4.19 4.03 7.05
N ALA A 137 -4.79 3.59 8.14
CA ALA A 137 -5.52 4.46 9.06
C ALA A 137 -4.59 5.35 9.92
N GLY A 138 -3.26 5.13 9.87
CA GLY A 138 -2.31 5.83 10.73
C GLY A 138 -2.53 5.57 12.22
N THR A 139 -3.13 4.43 12.57
CA THR A 139 -3.45 4.06 13.96
C THR A 139 -2.34 3.28 14.64
N VAL A 140 -1.31 2.89 13.87
CA VAL A 140 -0.13 2.21 14.41
C VAL A 140 0.71 3.20 15.20
N VAL A 141 0.97 2.89 16.45
CA VAL A 141 1.93 3.61 17.29
C VAL A 141 3.22 2.80 17.29
N PHE A 142 4.24 3.29 16.60
CA PHE A 142 5.56 2.67 16.61
C PHE A 142 6.28 2.97 17.92
N HIS A 143 7.01 1.99 18.43
CA HIS A 143 7.84 2.09 19.63
C HIS A 143 9.32 1.91 19.25
N PRO A 144 9.99 2.96 18.75
CA PRO A 144 11.39 2.87 18.34
C PRO A 144 12.30 2.48 19.51
N GLN A 145 13.20 1.54 19.27
CA GLN A 145 14.17 1.04 20.21
C GLN A 145 15.53 0.97 19.51
N ASP A 146 16.59 1.19 20.25
CA ASP A 146 17.94 0.98 19.75
C ASP A 146 18.23 -0.52 19.64
N THR A 147 18.71 -0.94 18.49
CA THR A 147 19.06 -2.33 18.18
C THR A 147 20.29 -2.37 17.26
N THR A 148 20.76 -3.55 16.95
CA THR A 148 21.83 -3.76 15.96
C THR A 148 21.29 -4.42 14.70
N ALA A 149 21.98 -4.20 13.58
CA ALA A 149 21.65 -4.86 12.32
C ALA A 149 21.72 -6.39 12.46
N ALA A 150 22.70 -6.90 13.19
CA ALA A 150 22.85 -8.34 13.45
C ALA A 150 21.61 -8.91 14.15
N GLU A 151 21.10 -8.26 15.19
CA GLU A 151 19.94 -8.74 15.94
C GLU A 151 18.66 -8.70 15.09
N LEU A 152 18.47 -7.63 14.31
CA LEU A 152 17.31 -7.50 13.43
C LEU A 152 17.31 -8.59 12.33
N VAL A 153 18.46 -8.77 11.68
CA VAL A 153 18.64 -9.81 10.65
C VAL A 153 18.46 -11.19 11.22
N ARG A 154 19.02 -11.50 12.40
CA ARG A 154 18.84 -12.78 13.07
C ARG A 154 17.38 -13.10 13.33
N ARG A 155 16.63 -12.16 13.93
CA ARG A 155 15.18 -12.34 14.19
C ARG A 155 14.37 -12.54 12.91
N ALA A 156 14.68 -11.80 11.86
CA ALA A 156 13.97 -11.89 10.60
C ALA A 156 14.29 -13.20 9.83
N ALA A 157 15.50 -13.73 9.98
CA ALA A 157 15.93 -14.95 9.31
C ALA A 157 15.50 -16.23 10.06
N GLU A 158 15.40 -16.20 11.38
CA GLU A 158 15.10 -17.37 12.24
C GLU A 158 13.90 -18.21 11.75
N PRO A 159 12.73 -17.64 11.38
CA PRO A 159 11.61 -18.42 10.85
C PRO A 159 11.87 -19.06 9.47
N LEU A 160 12.88 -18.56 8.75
CA LEU A 160 13.20 -18.96 7.38
C LEU A 160 14.36 -19.97 7.30
N GLU A 161 15.07 -20.26 8.40
CA GLU A 161 16.21 -21.17 8.43
C GLU A 161 15.83 -22.57 7.91
N VAL A 162 14.82 -23.20 8.49
CA VAL A 162 14.35 -24.52 8.05
C VAL A 162 13.81 -24.51 6.62
N PRO A 163 12.96 -23.55 6.20
CA PRO A 163 12.58 -23.40 4.78
C PRO A 163 13.75 -23.24 3.81
N MET A 164 14.79 -22.49 4.15
CA MET A 164 16.00 -22.33 3.33
C MET A 164 16.79 -23.63 3.24
N GLU A 165 16.97 -24.33 4.35
CA GLU A 165 17.66 -25.61 4.41
C GLU A 165 16.94 -26.68 3.54
N VAL A 166 15.62 -26.81 3.66
CA VAL A 166 14.81 -27.72 2.84
C VAL A 166 14.93 -27.43 1.34
N ARG A 167 15.11 -26.17 0.97
CA ARG A 167 15.32 -25.74 -0.42
C ARG A 167 16.78 -25.77 -0.87
N SER A 168 17.70 -26.13 0.02
CA SER A 168 19.15 -26.09 -0.22
C SER A 168 19.66 -24.68 -0.57
N ILE A 169 19.06 -23.65 0.00
CA ILE A 169 19.47 -22.25 -0.18
C ILE A 169 20.45 -21.90 0.93
N ARG A 170 21.64 -21.45 0.53
CA ARG A 170 22.66 -20.98 1.47
C ARG A 170 22.31 -19.56 1.92
N PHE A 171 22.15 -19.37 3.22
CA PHE A 171 21.99 -18.05 3.80
C PHE A 171 23.31 -17.56 4.40
N THR A 172 23.67 -16.31 4.11
CA THR A 172 24.84 -15.62 4.71
C THR A 172 24.45 -14.24 5.16
N ALA A 173 24.84 -13.85 6.38
CA ALA A 173 24.63 -12.52 6.92
C ALA A 173 25.97 -11.89 7.28
N GLN A 174 26.25 -10.72 6.71
CA GLN A 174 27.37 -9.86 7.06
C GLN A 174 26.77 -8.60 7.69
N ALA A 175 26.23 -8.75 8.88
CA ALA A 175 25.64 -7.70 9.71
C ALA A 175 26.26 -7.83 11.10
N GLY A 176 26.68 -6.73 11.67
CA GLY A 176 27.36 -6.67 12.95
C GLY A 176 26.71 -5.69 13.92
N GLU A 177 27.52 -4.87 14.56
CA GLU A 177 27.13 -3.91 15.59
C GLU A 177 26.62 -2.57 15.01
N GLU A 178 26.34 -2.50 13.70
CA GLU A 178 25.75 -1.32 13.08
C GLU A 178 24.44 -0.98 13.78
N ARG A 179 24.39 0.25 14.33
CA ARG A 179 23.27 0.70 15.16
C ARG A 179 22.13 1.24 14.32
N LEU A 180 20.92 0.93 14.74
CA LEU A 180 19.70 1.50 14.17
C LEU A 180 18.65 1.67 15.26
N THR A 181 17.81 2.68 15.11
CA THR A 181 16.67 2.94 15.98
C THR A 181 15.41 2.65 15.18
N CYS A 182 14.64 1.64 15.56
CA CYS A 182 13.44 1.24 14.85
C CYS A 182 12.44 0.53 15.79
N ASP A 183 11.20 0.36 15.36
CA ASP A 183 10.28 -0.58 15.99
C ASP A 183 10.70 -2.00 15.59
N VAL A 184 11.33 -2.72 16.52
CA VAL A 184 11.94 -4.02 16.24
C VAL A 184 10.92 -5.05 15.73
N PRO A 185 9.72 -5.24 16.32
CA PRO A 185 8.70 -6.13 15.79
C PRO A 185 8.31 -5.84 14.34
N TRP A 186 7.95 -4.60 14.02
CA TRP A 186 7.54 -4.20 12.69
C TRP A 186 8.68 -4.29 11.67
N SER A 187 9.88 -3.89 12.05
CA SER A 187 11.06 -3.95 11.18
C SER A 187 11.51 -5.39 10.92
N THR A 188 11.41 -6.27 11.93
CA THR A 188 11.66 -7.72 11.78
C THR A 188 10.68 -8.32 10.77
N GLU A 189 9.40 -7.99 10.85
CA GLU A 189 8.40 -8.47 9.91
C GLU A 189 8.66 -7.95 8.50
N ALA A 190 8.97 -6.66 8.35
CA ALA A 190 9.28 -6.08 7.06
C ALA A 190 10.50 -6.73 6.41
N LEU A 191 11.58 -6.93 7.17
CA LEU A 191 12.78 -7.62 6.69
C LEU A 191 12.52 -9.10 6.40
N GLY A 192 11.74 -9.78 7.25
CA GLY A 192 11.33 -11.18 7.05
C GLY A 192 10.54 -11.39 5.76
N ASN A 193 9.65 -10.46 5.40
CA ASN A 193 8.94 -10.51 4.12
C ASN A 193 9.88 -10.34 2.92
N ILE A 194 10.89 -9.47 3.03
CA ILE A 194 11.91 -9.29 1.98
C ILE A 194 12.76 -10.55 1.86
N LEU A 195 13.26 -11.09 2.98
CA LEU A 195 14.05 -12.32 3.01
C LEU A 195 13.28 -13.51 2.44
N LYS A 196 12.00 -13.63 2.80
CA LYS A 196 11.12 -14.68 2.26
C LYS A 196 10.98 -14.55 0.75
N ASN A 197 10.81 -13.33 0.23
CA ASN A 197 10.74 -13.10 -1.21
C ASN A 197 12.04 -13.50 -1.90
N CYS A 198 13.20 -13.10 -1.38
CA CYS A 198 14.50 -13.52 -1.91
C CYS A 198 14.66 -15.04 -1.86
N MET A 199 14.31 -15.71 -0.75
CA MET A 199 14.34 -17.18 -0.63
C MET A 199 13.44 -17.87 -1.66
N GLU A 200 12.27 -17.31 -1.97
CA GLU A 200 11.33 -17.90 -2.93
C GLU A 200 11.85 -17.83 -4.37
N HIS A 201 12.67 -16.84 -4.69
CA HIS A 201 13.22 -16.58 -6.02
C HIS A 201 14.68 -16.98 -6.20
N ALA A 202 15.44 -17.16 -5.11
CA ALA A 202 16.82 -17.58 -5.14
C ALA A 202 17.02 -18.92 -5.87
N ALA A 203 18.12 -19.04 -6.61
CA ALA A 203 18.56 -20.30 -7.20
C ALA A 203 19.36 -21.16 -6.19
N SER A 204 20.27 -20.53 -5.43
CA SER A 204 21.14 -21.27 -4.50
C SER A 204 21.57 -20.49 -3.26
N TRP A 205 21.50 -19.16 -3.23
CA TRP A 205 21.91 -18.37 -2.08
C TRP A 205 21.11 -17.08 -1.88
N VAL A 206 21.03 -16.67 -0.60
CA VAL A 206 20.55 -15.36 -0.16
C VAL A 206 21.61 -14.75 0.75
N GLN A 207 21.98 -13.50 0.52
CA GLN A 207 22.97 -12.76 1.30
C GLN A 207 22.35 -11.48 1.86
N VAL A 208 22.63 -11.21 3.13
CA VAL A 208 22.32 -9.94 3.79
C VAL A 208 23.62 -9.25 4.14
N THR A 209 23.73 -7.96 3.84
CA THR A 209 24.84 -7.11 4.26
C THR A 209 24.28 -5.88 4.97
N ALA A 210 24.94 -5.45 6.04
CA ALA A 210 24.63 -4.20 6.72
C ALA A 210 25.83 -3.25 6.63
N ARG A 211 25.55 -1.97 6.49
CA ARG A 211 26.56 -0.92 6.45
C ARG A 211 26.06 0.33 7.13
N GLU A 212 26.80 0.77 8.12
CA GLU A 212 26.54 2.06 8.77
C GLU A 212 27.18 3.20 7.94
N THR A 213 26.39 4.23 7.70
CA THR A 213 26.82 5.49 7.08
C THR A 213 26.72 6.61 8.11
N ALA A 214 27.19 7.81 7.79
CA ALA A 214 27.09 8.96 8.67
C ALA A 214 25.64 9.39 8.99
N ILE A 215 24.65 8.92 8.23
CA ILE A 215 23.26 9.40 8.29
C ILE A 215 22.29 8.26 8.59
N PHE A 216 22.56 7.05 8.09
CA PHE A 216 21.65 5.88 8.22
C PHE A 216 22.42 4.56 8.19
N THR A 217 21.78 3.51 8.66
CA THR A 217 22.24 2.13 8.49
C THR A 217 21.51 1.49 7.31
N GLU A 218 22.25 1.06 6.32
CA GLU A 218 21.74 0.38 5.11
C GLU A 218 21.79 -1.13 5.32
N ILE A 219 20.66 -1.81 5.10
CA ILE A 219 20.57 -3.27 5.07
C ILE A 219 20.21 -3.68 3.65
N THR A 220 21.11 -4.40 3.00
CA THR A 220 20.94 -4.89 1.63
C THR A 220 20.70 -6.39 1.65
N VAL A 221 19.64 -6.84 0.97
CA VAL A 221 19.33 -8.26 0.77
C VAL A 221 19.50 -8.59 -0.71
N GLN A 222 20.28 -9.62 -1.01
CA GLN A 222 20.55 -10.08 -2.36
C GLN A 222 20.29 -11.58 -2.50
N ASP A 223 19.84 -12.01 -3.66
CA ASP A 223 19.71 -13.39 -4.07
C ASP A 223 20.30 -13.60 -5.45
N ASP A 224 20.52 -14.87 -5.82
CA ASP A 224 21.03 -15.30 -7.13
C ASP A 224 19.91 -15.75 -8.08
N GLY A 225 18.71 -15.28 -7.87
CA GLY A 225 17.58 -15.57 -8.73
C GLY A 225 17.66 -14.84 -10.10
N PRO A 226 16.68 -15.08 -10.95
CA PRO A 226 16.66 -14.49 -12.31
C PRO A 226 16.39 -12.97 -12.30
N GLY A 227 16.13 -12.39 -11.12
CA GLY A 227 15.73 -10.98 -11.00
C GLY A 227 14.30 -10.73 -11.48
N PHE A 228 13.97 -9.45 -11.64
CA PHE A 228 12.65 -9.02 -12.09
C PHE A 228 12.73 -8.45 -13.51
N ASP A 229 11.66 -8.65 -14.27
CA ASP A 229 11.45 -7.95 -15.53
C ASP A 229 11.42 -6.43 -15.27
N PRO A 230 12.15 -5.57 -16.01
CA PRO A 230 12.11 -4.13 -15.83
C PRO A 230 10.70 -3.53 -15.86
N GLU A 231 9.76 -4.14 -16.59
CA GLU A 231 8.34 -3.73 -16.62
C GLU A 231 7.60 -4.03 -15.32
N GLU A 232 8.08 -4.99 -14.52
CA GLU A 232 7.49 -5.39 -13.24
C GLU A 232 7.98 -4.52 -12.08
N LEU A 233 9.18 -3.94 -12.15
CA LEU A 233 9.80 -3.18 -11.06
C LEU A 233 8.91 -2.09 -10.45
N PRO A 234 8.20 -1.24 -11.23
CA PRO A 234 7.32 -0.21 -10.66
C PRO A 234 6.11 -0.78 -9.93
N ARG A 235 5.79 -2.06 -10.16
CA ARG A 235 4.60 -2.72 -9.63
C ARG A 235 4.89 -3.64 -8.45
N LEU A 236 6.14 -3.99 -8.19
CA LEU A 236 6.52 -4.94 -7.13
C LEU A 236 6.01 -4.57 -5.74
N PHE A 237 5.89 -3.27 -5.46
CA PHE A 237 5.37 -2.75 -4.19
C PHE A 237 3.88 -2.42 -4.23
N GLN A 238 3.17 -2.75 -5.33
CA GLN A 238 1.72 -2.62 -5.38
C GLN A 238 1.09 -3.79 -4.61
N ARG A 239 -0.01 -3.50 -3.92
CA ARG A 239 -0.77 -4.51 -3.17
C ARG A 239 -1.35 -5.54 -4.13
N PHE A 240 -1.31 -6.81 -3.72
CA PHE A 240 -1.83 -7.94 -4.47
C PHE A 240 -1.14 -8.18 -5.82
N TYR A 241 -0.08 -7.42 -6.14
CA TYR A 241 0.69 -7.67 -7.33
C TYR A 241 1.48 -8.97 -7.20
N ARG A 242 1.36 -9.81 -8.20
CA ARG A 242 2.10 -11.07 -8.34
C ARG A 242 2.82 -11.06 -9.67
N GLY A 243 4.14 -11.15 -9.65
CA GLY A 243 4.93 -11.31 -10.87
C GLY A 243 4.62 -12.63 -11.59
N LYS A 244 5.06 -12.76 -12.83
CA LYS A 244 4.85 -13.94 -13.69
C LYS A 244 5.34 -15.25 -13.04
N ASN A 245 6.38 -15.16 -12.22
CA ASN A 245 7.03 -16.30 -11.54
C ASN A 245 6.62 -16.42 -10.06
N ALA A 246 5.57 -15.74 -9.61
CA ALA A 246 5.15 -15.79 -8.22
C ALA A 246 4.62 -17.18 -7.86
N GLY A 247 5.17 -17.78 -6.79
CA GLY A 247 4.73 -19.06 -6.26
C GLY A 247 3.25 -19.02 -5.83
N GLU A 248 2.59 -20.19 -5.81
CA GLU A 248 1.17 -20.30 -5.42
C GLU A 248 0.88 -19.77 -4.02
N ASN A 249 1.88 -19.70 -3.15
CA ASN A 249 1.76 -19.27 -1.76
C ASN A 249 1.92 -17.76 -1.55
N ASN A 250 2.16 -16.99 -2.61
CA ASN A 250 2.39 -15.56 -2.52
C ASN A 250 1.11 -14.77 -2.82
N PHE A 251 0.63 -13.96 -1.87
CA PHE A 251 -0.55 -13.11 -2.03
C PHE A 251 -0.23 -11.71 -2.59
N GLY A 252 1.04 -11.39 -2.82
CA GLY A 252 1.46 -10.07 -3.31
C GLY A 252 1.31 -8.95 -2.27
N ILE A 253 1.32 -9.29 -0.96
CA ILE A 253 1.15 -8.33 0.14
C ILE A 253 2.49 -8.02 0.82
N GLY A 254 3.40 -8.98 0.91
CA GLY A 254 4.60 -8.87 1.74
C GLY A 254 5.47 -7.66 1.43
N LEU A 255 5.84 -7.45 0.17
CA LEU A 255 6.69 -6.30 -0.23
C LEU A 255 5.97 -4.95 -0.06
N SER A 256 4.67 -4.87 -0.32
CA SER A 256 3.88 -3.66 -0.11
C SER A 256 3.76 -3.30 1.37
N LEU A 257 3.58 -4.30 2.24
CA LEU A 257 3.58 -4.14 3.70
C LEU A 257 4.95 -3.67 4.20
N SER A 258 6.03 -4.32 3.74
CA SER A 258 7.41 -3.93 4.10
C SER A 258 7.70 -2.47 3.75
N ARG A 259 7.37 -2.06 2.52
CA ARG A 259 7.54 -0.67 2.09
C ARG A 259 6.77 0.31 2.98
N GLN A 260 5.53 -0.02 3.34
CA GLN A 260 4.70 0.86 4.15
C GLN A 260 5.21 0.97 5.58
N VAL A 261 5.62 -0.14 6.19
CA VAL A 261 6.23 -0.16 7.53
C VAL A 261 7.50 0.68 7.57
N LEU A 262 8.42 0.47 6.61
CA LEU A 262 9.68 1.20 6.57
C LEU A 262 9.49 2.69 6.27
N ALA A 263 8.54 3.06 5.40
CA ALA A 263 8.24 4.45 5.08
C ALA A 263 7.60 5.23 6.25
N GLN A 264 6.92 4.56 7.17
CA GLN A 264 6.29 5.21 8.33
C GLN A 264 7.20 5.31 9.56
N GLN A 265 8.32 4.62 9.56
CA GLN A 265 9.31 4.69 10.65
C GLN A 265 10.44 5.71 10.38
N ASN A 266 10.49 6.32 9.20
CA ASN A 266 11.48 7.32 8.80
C ASN A 266 11.00 8.75 9.08
#